data_75a3640fef00e664bdf19ce5a336c1fb
#
_entry.id   75a3640fef00e664bdf19ce5a336c1fb
#
_cell.length_a   1.000
_cell.length_b   1.000
_cell.length_c   1.000
_cell.angle_alpha   90.00
_cell.angle_beta   90.00
_cell.angle_gamma   90.00
#
_symmetry.space_group_name_H-M   'P 1'
#
loop_
_entity.id
_entity.type
_entity.pdbx_description
1 polymer ?
#
loop_
_entity_poly.entity_id
_entity_poly.type
_entity_poly.pdbx_seq_one_letter_code
_entity_poly.pdbx_strand_id
1 'polypeptide(L)'
;IKNIDGPKDFIFRVLSGVAIGIVAGLVPNAILGEIFKYFMQYHPIFKTLLGVVQAIQFTVPALIGALIAMKFNMTPLAIAVVASASYVGSGAAQFKQGTWVIAGIGDLINTMLTASIAVLLILLIEERVGSMALIVFPTVVGGLAATIGVFTLPYVRLITTGIGNMINSFTELQP
;
A
#
# COMPACT_ATOMS: atom_id res chain seq x y z
N ILE A 1 -18.63 -11.21 11.78
CA ILE A 1 -18.07 -10.27 10.77
C ILE A 1 -19.21 -9.37 10.35
N LYS A 2 -19.41 -8.29 11.11
CA LYS A 2 -20.48 -7.32 10.89
C LYS A 2 -20.30 -6.59 9.56
N ASN A 3 -21.34 -6.55 8.72
CA ASN A 3 -21.46 -5.75 7.50
C ASN A 3 -20.66 -6.19 6.27
N ILE A 4 -20.34 -7.46 6.10
CA ILE A 4 -19.79 -7.98 4.85
C ILE A 4 -20.78 -8.99 4.26
N ASP A 5 -21.31 -8.69 3.07
CA ASP A 5 -22.29 -9.52 2.36
C ASP A 5 -21.62 -10.68 1.57
N GLY A 6 -20.57 -11.24 2.16
CA GLY A 6 -19.84 -12.38 1.61
C GLY A 6 -18.54 -12.04 0.91
N PRO A 7 -17.85 -13.04 0.31
CA PRO A 7 -16.52 -12.88 -0.27
C PRO A 7 -16.46 -11.86 -1.42
N LYS A 8 -17.53 -11.74 -2.20
CA LYS A 8 -17.59 -10.78 -3.32
C LYS A 8 -17.57 -9.33 -2.84
N ASP A 9 -18.34 -9.02 -1.78
CA ASP A 9 -18.36 -7.69 -1.18
C ASP A 9 -17.00 -7.33 -0.56
N PHE A 10 -16.36 -8.30 0.13
CA PHE A 10 -15.01 -8.13 0.64
C PHE A 10 -14.01 -7.73 -0.45
N ILE A 11 -13.96 -8.52 -1.53
CA ILE A 11 -13.05 -8.26 -2.67
C ILE A 11 -13.35 -6.90 -3.30
N PHE A 12 -14.62 -6.56 -3.49
CA PHE A 12 -15.01 -5.27 -4.08
C PHE A 12 -14.55 -4.08 -3.22
N ARG A 13 -14.71 -4.16 -1.91
CA ARG A 13 -14.24 -3.13 -0.96
C ARG A 13 -12.71 -2.98 -1.00
N VAL A 14 -11.99 -4.11 -1.03
CA VAL A 14 -10.53 -4.11 -1.16
C VAL A 14 -10.11 -3.43 -2.46
N LEU A 15 -10.62 -3.87 -3.61
CA LEU A 15 -10.28 -3.30 -4.91
C LEU A 15 -10.63 -1.81 -5.02
N SER A 16 -11.79 -1.39 -4.45
CA SER A 16 -12.16 0.02 -4.39
C SER A 16 -11.18 0.86 -3.57
N GLY A 17 -10.73 0.34 -2.43
CA GLY A 17 -9.72 1.00 -1.61
C GLY A 17 -8.37 1.11 -2.32
N VAL A 18 -7.94 0.05 -3.00
CA VAL A 18 -6.71 0.03 -3.81
C VAL A 18 -6.77 1.09 -4.91
N ALA A 19 -7.85 1.12 -5.69
CA ALA A 19 -8.01 2.07 -6.81
C ALA A 19 -7.88 3.53 -6.34
N ILE A 20 -8.57 3.90 -5.26
CA ILE A 20 -8.51 5.26 -4.72
C ILE A 20 -7.10 5.54 -4.16
N GLY A 21 -6.47 4.58 -3.49
CA GLY A 21 -5.12 4.73 -2.93
C GLY A 21 -4.05 4.97 -4.00
N ILE A 22 -4.14 4.24 -5.10
CA ILE A 22 -3.25 4.44 -6.26
C ILE A 22 -3.43 5.84 -6.84
N VAL A 23 -4.66 6.27 -7.08
CA VAL A 23 -4.95 7.60 -7.60
C VAL A 23 -4.42 8.69 -6.67
N ALA A 24 -4.73 8.60 -5.38
CA ALA A 24 -4.30 9.60 -4.38
C ALA A 24 -2.78 9.73 -4.28
N GLY A 25 -2.04 8.63 -4.42
CA GLY A 25 -0.59 8.63 -4.25
C GLY A 25 0.20 8.88 -5.54
N LEU A 26 -0.32 8.50 -6.72
CA LEU A 26 0.43 8.62 -7.97
C LEU A 26 0.08 9.88 -8.79
N VAL A 27 -1.16 10.36 -8.73
CA VAL A 27 -1.61 11.53 -9.51
C VAL A 27 -0.80 12.79 -9.22
N PRO A 28 -0.44 13.13 -7.95
CA PRO A 28 0.38 14.30 -7.67
C PRO A 28 1.70 14.30 -8.46
N ASN A 29 2.41 13.19 -8.49
CA ASN A 29 3.65 13.10 -9.24
C ASN A 29 3.41 13.01 -10.75
N ALA A 30 2.34 12.38 -11.22
CA ALA A 30 2.03 12.31 -12.64
C ALA A 30 1.77 13.70 -13.25
N ILE A 31 1.13 14.58 -12.50
CA ILE A 31 0.81 15.95 -12.97
C ILE A 31 1.93 16.92 -12.64
N LEU A 32 2.22 17.09 -11.34
CA LEU A 32 3.20 18.09 -10.89
C LEU A 32 4.62 17.68 -11.23
N GLY A 33 4.91 16.39 -11.29
CA GLY A 33 6.22 15.88 -11.66
C GLY A 33 6.62 16.29 -13.08
N GLU A 34 5.74 16.19 -14.05
CA GLU A 34 6.02 16.61 -15.43
C GLU A 34 6.16 18.15 -15.54
N ILE A 35 5.33 18.90 -14.81
CA ILE A 35 5.45 20.35 -14.73
C ILE A 35 6.81 20.75 -14.16
N PHE A 36 7.22 20.16 -13.04
CA PHE A 36 8.48 20.51 -12.38
C PHE A 36 9.70 20.06 -13.18
N LYS A 37 9.63 18.92 -13.88
CA LYS A 37 10.70 18.51 -14.82
C LYS A 37 10.91 19.54 -15.91
N TYR A 38 9.85 20.07 -16.50
CA TYR A 38 9.95 21.11 -17.53
C TYR A 38 10.60 22.39 -16.99
N PHE A 39 10.24 22.83 -15.78
CA PHE A 39 10.75 24.06 -15.19
C PHE A 39 12.12 23.93 -14.52
N MET A 40 12.64 22.71 -14.32
CA MET A 40 13.98 22.49 -13.74
C MET A 40 15.11 23.20 -14.48
N GLN A 41 14.96 23.39 -15.80
CA GLN A 41 15.95 24.11 -16.63
C GLN A 41 16.02 25.62 -16.31
N TYR A 42 14.97 26.19 -15.70
CA TYR A 42 14.89 27.64 -15.43
C TYR A 42 15.35 27.98 -14.00
N HIS A 43 15.09 27.10 -13.01
CA HIS A 43 15.45 27.38 -11.64
C HIS A 43 15.62 26.09 -10.79
N PRO A 44 16.70 26.00 -9.96
CA PRO A 44 17.01 24.82 -9.15
C PRO A 44 15.91 24.39 -8.16
N ILE A 45 15.06 25.32 -7.73
CA ILE A 45 13.95 25.02 -6.79
C ILE A 45 13.02 23.93 -7.31
N PHE A 46 12.81 23.85 -8.62
CA PHE A 46 11.93 22.85 -9.23
C PHE A 46 12.46 21.42 -9.06
N LYS A 47 13.78 21.24 -8.89
CA LYS A 47 14.37 19.95 -8.53
C LYS A 47 13.92 19.52 -7.13
N THR A 48 13.91 20.44 -6.18
CA THR A 48 13.42 20.17 -4.81
C THR A 48 11.93 19.87 -4.81
N LEU A 49 11.14 20.65 -5.54
CA LEU A 49 9.69 20.43 -5.67
C LEU A 49 9.38 19.08 -6.32
N LEU A 50 10.13 18.68 -7.34
CA LEU A 50 10.04 17.36 -7.95
C LEU A 50 10.32 16.26 -6.92
N GLY A 51 11.38 16.41 -6.11
CA GLY A 51 11.69 15.48 -5.03
C GLY A 51 10.54 15.34 -4.00
N VAL A 52 9.86 16.44 -3.68
CA VAL A 52 8.70 16.43 -2.75
C VAL A 52 7.56 15.58 -3.33
N VAL A 53 7.16 15.80 -4.58
CA VAL A 53 6.06 15.02 -5.17
C VAL A 53 6.43 13.56 -5.41
N GLN A 54 7.68 13.27 -5.68
CA GLN A 54 8.18 11.89 -5.75
C GLN A 54 8.14 11.21 -4.38
N ALA A 55 8.44 11.96 -3.30
CA ALA A 55 8.35 11.41 -1.93
C ALA A 55 6.90 11.00 -1.57
N ILE A 56 5.89 11.71 -2.07
CA ILE A 56 4.48 11.35 -1.88
C ILE A 56 4.19 9.95 -2.43
N GLN A 57 4.78 9.57 -3.56
CA GLN A 57 4.59 8.24 -4.15
C GLN A 57 5.02 7.11 -3.21
N PHE A 58 6.02 7.32 -2.38
CA PHE A 58 6.49 6.30 -1.45
C PHE A 58 5.47 5.98 -0.35
N THR A 59 4.46 6.84 -0.16
CA THR A 59 3.37 6.59 0.79
C THR A 59 2.20 5.80 0.20
N VAL A 60 2.20 5.50 -1.11
CA VAL A 60 1.13 4.77 -1.80
C VAL A 60 0.67 3.52 -1.07
N PRO A 61 1.56 2.63 -0.57
CA PRO A 61 1.11 1.43 0.14
C PRO A 61 0.36 1.74 1.44
N ALA A 62 0.77 2.78 2.16
CA ALA A 62 0.07 3.23 3.37
C ALA A 62 -1.31 3.81 3.03
N LEU A 63 -1.41 4.61 1.96
CA LEU A 63 -2.68 5.15 1.47
C LEU A 63 -3.64 4.03 1.05
N ILE A 64 -3.15 3.03 0.31
CA ILE A 64 -3.93 1.85 -0.06
C ILE A 64 -4.46 1.15 1.18
N GLY A 65 -3.60 0.84 2.15
CA GLY A 65 -4.01 0.18 3.39
C GLY A 65 -5.07 0.98 4.16
N ALA A 66 -4.86 2.28 4.32
CA ALA A 66 -5.82 3.17 4.98
C ALA A 66 -7.17 3.18 4.27
N LEU A 67 -7.18 3.34 2.95
CA LEU A 67 -8.39 3.45 2.16
C LEU A 67 -9.15 2.11 2.05
N ILE A 68 -8.44 0.98 2.04
CA ILE A 68 -9.07 -0.33 2.21
C ILE A 68 -9.78 -0.39 3.57
N ALA A 69 -9.09 -0.08 4.68
CA ALA A 69 -9.67 -0.13 6.02
C ALA A 69 -10.90 0.80 6.15
N MET A 70 -10.87 1.98 5.52
CA MET A 70 -12.00 2.90 5.46
C MET A 70 -13.22 2.30 4.75
N LYS A 71 -13.03 1.46 3.71
CA LYS A 71 -14.13 0.76 3.04
C LYS A 71 -14.84 -0.26 3.93
N PHE A 72 -14.19 -0.68 5.00
CA PHE A 72 -14.77 -1.56 6.02
C PHE A 72 -15.29 -0.78 7.25
N ASN A 73 -15.37 0.56 7.16
CA ASN A 73 -15.83 1.43 8.25
C ASN A 73 -15.08 1.21 9.57
N MET A 74 -13.77 0.98 9.47
CA MET A 74 -12.92 0.74 10.63
C MET A 74 -12.66 1.99 11.46
N THR A 75 -12.33 1.80 12.73
CA THR A 75 -11.93 2.89 13.62
C THR A 75 -10.63 3.55 13.16
N PRO A 76 -10.37 4.82 13.51
CA PRO A 76 -9.12 5.50 13.14
C PRO A 76 -7.86 4.74 13.53
N LEU A 77 -7.86 4.08 14.70
CA LEU A 77 -6.76 3.23 15.14
C LEU A 77 -6.54 2.05 14.20
N ALA A 78 -7.61 1.34 13.85
CA ALA A 78 -7.55 0.21 12.92
C ALA A 78 -7.05 0.64 11.53
N ILE A 79 -7.52 1.78 11.04
CA ILE A 79 -7.05 2.36 9.76
C ILE A 79 -5.54 2.61 9.80
N ALA A 80 -5.03 3.22 10.88
CA ALA A 80 -3.59 3.47 11.05
C ALA A 80 -2.77 2.17 11.08
N VAL A 81 -3.28 1.13 11.76
CA VAL A 81 -2.62 -0.18 11.84
C VAL A 81 -2.56 -0.86 10.47
N VAL A 82 -3.68 -0.88 9.73
CA VAL A 82 -3.71 -1.46 8.38
C VAL A 82 -2.77 -0.69 7.44
N ALA A 83 -2.76 0.64 7.50
CA ALA A 83 -1.85 1.48 6.71
C ALA A 83 -0.38 1.15 6.97
N SER A 84 0.00 1.07 8.25
CA SER A 84 1.37 0.77 8.67
C SER A 84 1.80 -0.63 8.24
N ALA A 85 0.95 -1.65 8.47
CA ALA A 85 1.22 -3.02 8.07
C ALA A 85 1.39 -3.13 6.55
N SER A 86 0.53 -2.47 5.78
CA SER A 86 0.57 -2.46 4.32
C SER A 86 1.84 -1.81 3.78
N TYR A 87 2.29 -0.71 4.40
CA TYR A 87 3.53 -0.03 4.03
C TYR A 87 4.75 -0.95 4.20
N VAL A 88 4.86 -1.59 5.36
CA VAL A 88 5.97 -2.52 5.62
C VAL A 88 5.87 -3.76 4.73
N GLY A 89 4.69 -4.39 4.67
CA GLY A 89 4.46 -5.60 3.87
C GLY A 89 4.67 -5.41 2.37
N SER A 90 4.43 -4.20 1.84
CA SER A 90 4.65 -3.89 0.42
C SER A 90 6.11 -4.00 -0.02
N GLY A 91 7.06 -3.90 0.92
CA GLY A 91 8.47 -3.77 0.64
C GLY A 91 8.89 -2.38 0.13
N ALA A 92 8.06 -1.35 0.37
CA ALA A 92 8.44 0.05 0.13
C ALA A 92 9.59 0.46 1.06
N ALA A 93 9.55 0.04 2.32
CA ALA A 93 10.67 0.12 3.25
C ALA A 93 11.36 -1.24 3.36
N GLN A 94 12.67 -1.28 3.22
CA GLN A 94 13.48 -2.50 3.29
C GLN A 94 14.69 -2.30 4.20
N PHE A 95 15.02 -3.34 4.98
CA PHE A 95 16.25 -3.36 5.76
C PHE A 95 17.38 -3.90 4.89
N LYS A 96 18.34 -3.04 4.55
CA LYS A 96 19.50 -3.40 3.71
C LYS A 96 20.78 -2.89 4.34
N GLN A 97 21.80 -3.72 4.38
CA GLN A 97 23.15 -3.35 4.88
C GLN A 97 23.14 -2.69 6.26
N GLY A 98 22.27 -3.18 7.16
CA GLY A 98 22.19 -2.66 8.53
C GLY A 98 21.36 -1.37 8.71
N THR A 99 20.71 -0.87 7.65
CA THR A 99 19.87 0.34 7.71
C THR A 99 18.52 0.16 7.00
N TRP A 100 17.55 0.97 7.37
CA TRP A 100 16.28 1.06 6.68
C TRP A 100 16.39 2.02 5.50
N VAL A 101 15.96 1.56 4.32
CA VAL A 101 15.94 2.35 3.08
C VAL A 101 14.55 2.33 2.45
N ILE A 102 14.18 3.45 1.83
CA ILE A 102 12.98 3.50 0.98
C ILE A 102 13.36 2.91 -0.37
N ALA A 103 12.79 1.76 -0.72
CA ALA A 103 13.11 1.02 -1.95
C ALA A 103 12.19 1.37 -3.13
N GLY A 104 11.23 2.28 -2.93
CA GLY A 104 10.27 2.69 -3.94
C GLY A 104 8.83 2.63 -3.42
N ILE A 105 7.86 2.51 -4.33
CA ILE A 105 6.43 2.43 -3.99
C ILE A 105 5.99 1.05 -3.47
N GLY A 106 6.90 0.08 -3.42
CA GLY A 106 6.57 -1.29 -3.04
C GLY A 106 5.82 -2.07 -4.12
N ASP A 107 5.42 -3.30 -3.78
CA ASP A 107 4.58 -4.13 -4.61
C ASP A 107 3.11 -3.92 -4.26
N LEU A 108 2.31 -3.47 -5.23
CA LEU A 108 0.90 -3.10 -5.01
C LEU A 108 0.01 -4.31 -4.74
N ILE A 109 0.31 -5.47 -5.34
CA ILE A 109 -0.43 -6.71 -5.10
C ILE A 109 -0.16 -7.20 -3.69
N ASN A 110 1.10 -7.18 -3.27
CA ASN A 110 1.45 -7.55 -1.90
C ASN A 110 0.93 -6.54 -0.86
N THR A 111 0.84 -5.26 -1.21
CA THR A 111 0.17 -4.23 -0.40
C THR A 111 -1.29 -4.59 -0.16
N MET A 112 -2.02 -4.91 -1.24
CA MET A 112 -3.42 -5.31 -1.17
C MET A 112 -3.61 -6.58 -0.33
N LEU A 113 -2.75 -7.58 -0.51
CA LEU A 113 -2.77 -8.82 0.26
C LEU A 113 -2.54 -8.54 1.76
N THR A 114 -1.50 -7.79 2.09
CA THR A 114 -1.18 -7.43 3.48
C THR A 114 -2.31 -6.65 4.14
N ALA A 115 -2.88 -5.65 3.44
CA ALA A 115 -4.02 -4.89 3.93
C ALA A 115 -5.25 -5.78 4.17
N SER A 116 -5.53 -6.70 3.25
CA SER A 116 -6.64 -7.65 3.38
C SER A 116 -6.48 -8.55 4.60
N ILE A 117 -5.28 -9.06 4.84
CA ILE A 117 -4.95 -9.86 6.03
C ILE A 117 -5.16 -9.05 7.31
N ALA A 118 -4.64 -7.81 7.36
CA ALA A 118 -4.78 -6.94 8.51
C ALA A 118 -6.27 -6.63 8.81
N VAL A 119 -7.05 -6.33 7.77
CA VAL A 119 -8.50 -6.11 7.88
C VAL A 119 -9.20 -7.34 8.43
N LEU A 120 -8.93 -8.52 7.86
CA LEU A 120 -9.54 -9.78 8.34
C LEU A 120 -9.19 -10.06 9.80
N LEU A 121 -7.92 -9.88 10.19
CA LEU A 121 -7.50 -10.08 11.58
C LEU A 121 -8.23 -9.13 12.53
N ILE A 122 -8.38 -7.86 12.18
CA ILE A 122 -9.13 -6.90 13.00
C ILE A 122 -10.58 -7.33 13.14
N LEU A 123 -11.26 -7.64 12.02
CA LEU A 123 -12.66 -8.05 12.02
C LEU A 123 -12.92 -9.33 12.86
N LEU A 124 -11.92 -10.21 12.94
CA LEU A 124 -12.02 -11.45 13.73
C LEU A 124 -11.90 -11.21 15.25
N ILE A 125 -11.14 -10.17 15.65
CA ILE A 125 -10.81 -9.98 17.06
C ILE A 125 -11.45 -8.74 17.69
N GLU A 126 -11.96 -7.78 16.91
CA GLU A 126 -12.44 -6.49 17.40
C GLU A 126 -13.50 -6.61 18.51
N GLU A 127 -14.42 -7.58 18.39
CA GLU A 127 -15.46 -7.80 19.40
C GLU A 127 -14.91 -8.38 20.72
N ARG A 128 -13.73 -9.02 20.67
CA ARG A 128 -13.12 -9.69 21.84
C ARG A 128 -12.13 -8.83 22.60
N VAL A 129 -11.51 -7.87 21.91
CA VAL A 129 -10.41 -7.06 22.50
C VAL A 129 -10.94 -5.87 23.30
N GLY A 130 -12.12 -5.33 22.98
CA GLY A 130 -12.71 -4.22 23.71
C GLY A 130 -11.74 -3.03 23.89
N SER A 131 -11.54 -2.60 25.14
CA SER A 131 -10.64 -1.49 25.49
C SER A 131 -9.16 -1.80 25.28
N MET A 132 -8.78 -3.08 25.17
CA MET A 132 -7.39 -3.47 24.88
C MET A 132 -7.00 -3.29 23.40
N ALA A 133 -7.95 -2.93 22.53
CA ALA A 133 -7.70 -2.71 21.10
C ALA A 133 -6.53 -1.74 20.84
N LEU A 134 -6.36 -0.74 21.69
CA LEU A 134 -5.27 0.25 21.59
C LEU A 134 -3.87 -0.39 21.61
N ILE A 135 -3.71 -1.51 22.30
CA ILE A 135 -2.44 -2.25 22.42
C ILE A 135 -2.43 -3.42 21.43
N VAL A 136 -3.52 -4.18 21.36
CA VAL A 136 -3.59 -5.42 20.58
C VAL A 136 -3.53 -5.15 19.06
N PHE A 137 -4.22 -4.14 18.57
CA PHE A 137 -4.23 -3.88 17.13
C PHE A 137 -2.83 -3.54 16.58
N PRO A 138 -2.08 -2.55 17.11
CA PRO A 138 -0.76 -2.27 16.56
C PRO A 138 0.25 -3.38 16.81
N THR A 139 0.26 -4.01 17.99
CA THR A 139 1.26 -5.02 18.33
C THR A 139 0.98 -6.36 17.67
N VAL A 140 -0.23 -6.90 17.83
CA VAL A 140 -0.56 -8.23 17.31
C VAL A 140 -0.95 -8.16 15.84
N VAL A 141 -1.95 -7.36 15.50
CA VAL A 141 -2.44 -7.35 14.11
C VAL A 141 -1.44 -6.69 13.18
N GLY A 142 -0.94 -5.50 13.55
CA GLY A 142 0.05 -4.78 12.74
C GLY A 142 1.33 -5.58 12.55
N GLY A 143 1.85 -6.14 13.64
CA GLY A 143 3.06 -6.99 13.62
C GLY A 143 2.88 -8.25 12.80
N LEU A 144 1.80 -9.00 13.00
CA LEU A 144 1.53 -10.24 12.24
C LEU A 144 1.29 -9.97 10.75
N ALA A 145 0.42 -9.01 10.43
CA ALA A 145 0.10 -8.71 9.04
C ALA A 145 1.33 -8.20 8.27
N ALA A 146 2.12 -7.29 8.87
CA ALA A 146 3.36 -6.81 8.28
C ALA A 146 4.36 -7.95 8.06
N THR A 147 4.52 -8.83 9.05
CA THR A 147 5.41 -10.00 8.97
C THR A 147 4.98 -10.93 7.84
N ILE A 148 3.70 -11.29 7.76
CA ILE A 148 3.16 -12.10 6.67
C ILE A 148 3.43 -11.41 5.33
N GLY A 149 3.17 -10.09 5.23
CA GLY A 149 3.45 -9.31 4.02
C GLY A 149 4.91 -9.36 3.59
N VAL A 150 5.86 -9.23 4.52
CA VAL A 150 7.29 -9.33 4.21
C VAL A 150 7.67 -10.72 3.72
N PHE A 151 7.14 -11.78 4.31
CA PHE A 151 7.43 -13.17 3.88
C PHE A 151 6.73 -13.55 2.56
N THR A 152 5.56 -12.98 2.26
CA THR A 152 4.88 -13.24 0.98
C THR A 152 5.46 -12.43 -0.18
N LEU A 153 6.12 -11.30 0.11
CA LEU A 153 6.65 -10.37 -0.88
C LEU A 153 7.51 -11.02 -1.99
N PRO A 154 8.49 -11.90 -1.70
CA PRO A 154 9.30 -12.50 -2.75
C PRO A 154 8.48 -13.36 -3.71
N TYR A 155 7.47 -14.07 -3.22
CA TYR A 155 6.59 -14.91 -4.04
C TYR A 155 5.64 -14.06 -4.88
N VAL A 156 5.05 -13.02 -4.30
CA VAL A 156 4.17 -12.10 -5.01
C VAL A 156 4.94 -11.35 -6.10
N ARG A 157 6.17 -10.92 -5.83
CA ARG A 157 7.02 -10.27 -6.84
C ARG A 157 7.31 -11.16 -8.05
N LEU A 158 7.47 -12.45 -7.87
CA LEU A 158 7.63 -13.37 -8.99
C LEU A 158 6.40 -13.35 -9.91
N ILE A 159 5.20 -13.34 -9.32
CA ILE A 159 3.94 -13.25 -10.06
C ILE A 159 3.81 -11.89 -10.75
N THR A 160 4.03 -10.80 -10.00
CA THR A 160 3.94 -9.42 -10.53
C THR A 160 4.91 -9.21 -11.69
N THR A 161 6.16 -9.66 -11.54
CA THR A 161 7.18 -9.58 -12.61
C THR A 161 6.80 -10.44 -13.81
N GLY A 162 6.27 -11.64 -13.59
CA GLY A 162 5.79 -12.52 -14.65
C GLY A 162 4.68 -11.88 -15.47
N ILE A 163 3.69 -11.27 -14.81
CA ILE A 163 2.61 -10.51 -15.47
C ILE A 163 3.18 -9.32 -16.25
N GLY A 164 4.10 -8.56 -15.66
CA GLY A 164 4.74 -7.42 -16.31
C GLY A 164 5.49 -7.82 -17.57
N ASN A 165 6.27 -8.88 -17.52
CA ASN A 165 6.99 -9.41 -18.68
C ASN A 165 6.04 -9.89 -19.79
N MET A 166 4.94 -10.54 -19.39
CA MET A 166 3.91 -10.99 -20.35
C MET A 166 3.25 -9.80 -21.06
N ILE A 167 2.89 -8.74 -20.32
CA ILE A 167 2.32 -7.51 -20.91
C ILE A 167 3.33 -6.85 -21.86
N ASN A 168 4.59 -6.72 -21.47
CA ASN A 168 5.63 -6.15 -22.32
C ASN A 168 5.81 -6.95 -23.63
N SER A 169 5.84 -8.27 -23.54
CA SER A 169 5.92 -9.14 -24.72
C SER A 169 4.75 -8.95 -25.69
N PHE A 170 3.53 -8.77 -25.17
CA PHE A 170 2.36 -8.46 -26.00
C PHE A 170 2.44 -7.06 -26.62
N THR A 171 2.97 -6.08 -25.90
CA THR A 171 3.12 -4.70 -26.40
C THR A 171 4.17 -4.60 -27.51
N GLU A 172 5.25 -5.38 -27.42
CA GLU A 172 6.29 -5.45 -28.46
C GLU A 172 5.84 -6.17 -29.74
N LEU A 173 4.79 -7.01 -29.65
CA LEU A 173 4.23 -7.73 -30.78
C LEU A 173 3.18 -6.94 -31.58
N GLN A 174 2.77 -5.77 -31.08
CA GLN A 174 1.87 -4.83 -31.79
C GLN A 174 2.65 -3.55 -32.11
N PRO A 175 3.15 -3.39 -33.37
CA PRO A 175 3.74 -2.13 -33.82
C PRO A 175 2.70 -1.01 -33.93
#